data_e08656d7a009b83a029b26b52881f7a1
#
_entry.id   e08656d7a009b83a029b26b52881f7a1
#
_cell.length_a   1.000
_cell.length_b   1.000
_cell.length_c   1.000
_cell.angle_alpha   90.00
_cell.angle_beta   90.00
_cell.angle_gamma   90.00
#
_symmetry.space_group_name_H-M   'P 1'
#
loop_
_entity.id
_entity.type
_entity.pdbx_description
1 polymer ?
#
loop_
_entity_poly.entity_id
_entity_poly.type
_entity_poly.pdbx_seq_one_letter_code
_entity_poly.pdbx_strand_id
1 'polypeptide(L)'
;MPVKISVITASLDSXTSALQSVIAQTYGCVEHIVVDGASTDNTVDVVESFRQRYGLRGYSLKVISGPDSGIYEAMNRGIEAATGDIIGILNSDDFFSSTEELSAVAAAYARQPAIEAVYADVDYVRPGHEHRIVRRYPSKGFRPWMMLLGMQPPHPSFYCRREVYERFGKYDSRYRIAGDFDFFVRCLYKGRIATLRLDRTMVTMRTGGTSDRSILSHLQGLWEHQLTYMRHRMPTCILADSIQLIHKIMHLKPFARP
;
A
#
# COMPACT_ATOMS: atom_id res chain seq x y z
N MET A 1 -5.01 -12.03 22.84
CA MET A 1 -3.62 -11.98 22.35
C MET A 1 -3.45 -10.74 21.47
N PRO A 2 -2.24 -10.18 21.37
CA PRO A 2 -2.04 -9.06 20.44
C PRO A 2 -2.26 -9.53 18.99
N VAL A 3 -2.86 -8.69 18.17
CA VAL A 3 -3.09 -9.03 16.75
C VAL A 3 -1.74 -9.11 16.02
N LYS A 4 -1.53 -10.13 15.22
CA LYS A 4 -0.30 -10.24 14.43
C LYS A 4 -0.47 -9.45 13.13
N ILE A 5 0.51 -8.60 12.82
CA ILE A 5 0.48 -7.78 11.60
C ILE A 5 1.52 -8.31 10.62
N SER A 6 1.07 -8.69 9.42
CA SER A 6 1.95 -9.03 8.30
C SER A 6 2.13 -7.78 7.43
N VAL A 7 3.37 -7.33 7.30
CA VAL A 7 3.74 -6.30 6.33
C VAL A 7 4.35 -7.01 5.12
N ILE A 8 3.84 -6.72 3.94
CA ILE A 8 4.33 -7.33 2.70
C ILE A 8 5.07 -6.27 1.88
N THR A 9 6.28 -6.58 1.44
CA THR A 9 7.06 -5.70 0.57
C THR A 9 7.36 -6.46 -0.73
N ALA A 10 6.79 -5.96 -1.83
CA ALA A 10 7.19 -6.39 -3.18
C ALA A 10 8.46 -5.64 -3.57
N SER A 11 9.46 -6.36 -4.05
CA SER A 11 10.80 -5.81 -4.31
C SER A 11 11.34 -6.31 -5.65
N LEU A 12 11.98 -5.42 -6.37
CA LEU A 12 12.78 -5.75 -7.55
C LEU A 12 13.87 -4.67 -7.66
N ASP A 13 15.14 -5.09 -7.54
CA ASP A 13 16.32 -4.20 -7.59
C ASP A 13 16.11 -2.96 -6.70
N SER A 14 15.89 -3.15 -5.38
CA SER A 14 15.40 -2.06 -4.50
C SER A 14 15.98 -2.02 -3.09
N UNK A 15 15.71 -0.92 -2.46
CA UNK A 15 16.26 -0.61 -1.39
C UNK A 15 15.85 -1.18 -0.20
N THR A 16 16.40 -0.53 0.77
CA THR A 16 16.30 -1.04 2.14
C THR A 16 15.35 -0.22 3.02
N SER A 17 14.74 0.80 2.46
CA SER A 17 13.91 1.75 3.24
C SER A 17 12.76 1.07 3.98
N ALA A 18 12.05 0.20 3.27
CA ALA A 18 10.95 -0.56 3.89
C ALA A 18 11.48 -1.42 5.05
N LEU A 19 12.58 -2.17 4.82
CA LEU A 19 13.17 -3.03 5.85
C LEU A 19 13.54 -2.23 7.12
N GLN A 20 14.21 -1.09 6.93
CA GLN A 20 14.62 -0.25 8.03
C GLN A 20 13.43 0.33 8.79
N SER A 21 12.39 0.75 8.07
CA SER A 21 11.23 1.36 8.69
C SER A 21 10.34 0.33 9.42
N VAL A 22 10.28 -0.91 8.90
CA VAL A 22 9.54 -1.99 9.59
C VAL A 22 10.26 -2.39 10.87
N ILE A 23 11.58 -2.61 10.82
CA ILE A 23 12.32 -3.04 12.00
C ILE A 23 12.35 -1.96 13.09
N ALA A 24 12.16 -0.69 12.71
CA ALA A 24 12.11 0.43 13.65
C ALA A 24 10.76 0.56 14.39
N GLN A 25 9.74 -0.20 13.99
CA GLN A 25 8.42 -0.09 14.61
C GLN A 25 8.44 -0.56 16.06
N THR A 26 7.66 0.11 16.91
CA THR A 26 7.57 -0.24 18.34
C THR A 26 6.62 -1.41 18.63
N TYR A 27 5.71 -1.71 17.71
CA TYR A 27 4.76 -2.81 17.88
C TYR A 27 5.50 -4.16 17.80
N GLY A 28 5.27 -5.04 18.76
CA GLY A 28 6.09 -6.26 18.94
C GLY A 28 5.64 -7.49 18.14
N CYS A 29 4.42 -7.52 17.60
CA CYS A 29 3.90 -8.73 16.96
C CYS A 29 3.81 -8.57 15.44
N VAL A 30 5.00 -8.56 14.78
CA VAL A 30 5.15 -8.24 13.36
C VAL A 30 5.78 -9.41 12.61
N GLU A 31 5.22 -9.69 11.44
CA GLU A 31 5.80 -10.55 10.40
C GLU A 31 6.07 -9.68 9.17
N HIS A 32 7.28 -9.70 8.67
CA HIS A 32 7.62 -8.99 7.43
C HIS A 32 7.90 -10.03 6.34
N ILE A 33 7.20 -9.92 5.23
CA ILE A 33 7.33 -10.83 4.08
C ILE A 33 7.84 -10.01 2.91
N VAL A 34 9.07 -10.29 2.49
CA VAL A 34 9.66 -9.65 1.30
C VAL A 34 9.49 -10.62 0.14
N VAL A 35 8.83 -10.16 -0.91
CA VAL A 35 8.66 -10.94 -2.15
C VAL A 35 9.51 -10.29 -3.22
N ASP A 36 10.54 -11.00 -3.62
CA ASP A 36 11.53 -10.55 -4.60
C ASP A 36 11.19 -11.14 -5.97
N GLY A 37 11.03 -10.28 -6.97
CA GLY A 37 10.68 -10.62 -8.35
C GLY A 37 11.85 -11.18 -9.17
N ALA A 38 12.76 -11.92 -8.53
CA ALA A 38 14.00 -12.43 -9.14
C ALA A 38 14.98 -11.28 -9.49
N SER A 39 15.27 -10.43 -8.50
CA SER A 39 16.26 -9.36 -8.65
C SER A 39 17.60 -9.90 -9.16
N THR A 40 18.23 -9.13 -10.01
CA THR A 40 19.54 -9.48 -10.59
C THR A 40 20.71 -8.82 -9.85
N ASP A 41 20.41 -7.96 -8.89
CA ASP A 41 21.40 -7.29 -8.05
C ASP A 41 21.52 -8.01 -6.69
N ASN A 42 22.10 -7.35 -5.70
CA ASN A 42 22.29 -7.91 -4.36
C ASN A 42 21.08 -7.75 -3.43
N THR A 43 19.89 -7.48 -3.97
CA THR A 43 18.66 -7.23 -3.16
C THR A 43 18.42 -8.36 -2.14
N VAL A 44 18.46 -9.62 -2.57
CA VAL A 44 18.18 -10.75 -1.67
C VAL A 44 19.23 -10.83 -0.56
N ASP A 45 20.51 -10.66 -0.90
CA ASP A 45 21.59 -10.69 0.10
C ASP A 45 21.43 -9.55 1.12
N VAL A 46 21.03 -8.38 0.65
CA VAL A 46 20.75 -7.24 1.53
C VAL A 46 19.59 -7.57 2.48
N VAL A 47 18.48 -8.12 1.97
CA VAL A 47 17.34 -8.52 2.82
C VAL A 47 17.79 -9.54 3.87
N GLU A 48 18.55 -10.56 3.47
CA GLU A 48 19.02 -11.61 4.39
C GLU A 48 19.95 -11.02 5.47
N SER A 49 20.73 -10.00 5.16
CA SER A 49 21.59 -9.33 6.15
C SER A 49 20.80 -8.72 7.32
N PHE A 50 19.51 -8.44 7.13
CA PHE A 50 18.64 -7.92 8.20
C PHE A 50 18.10 -9.02 9.12
N ARG A 51 18.22 -10.30 8.76
CA ARG A 51 17.58 -11.42 9.48
C ARG A 51 17.92 -11.43 10.98
N GLN A 52 19.21 -11.24 11.32
CA GLN A 52 19.62 -11.21 12.73
C GLN A 52 18.95 -10.05 13.48
N ARG A 53 18.91 -8.86 12.85
CA ARG A 53 18.30 -7.67 13.46
C ARG A 53 16.79 -7.87 13.70
N TYR A 54 16.09 -8.52 12.74
CA TYR A 54 14.68 -8.87 12.91
C TYR A 54 14.49 -9.84 14.08
N GLY A 55 15.34 -10.86 14.17
CA GLY A 55 15.31 -11.84 15.28
C GLY A 55 15.50 -11.17 16.65
N LEU A 56 16.42 -10.22 16.75
CA LEU A 56 16.63 -9.47 18.00
C LEU A 56 15.40 -8.65 18.41
N ARG A 57 14.56 -8.25 17.44
CA ARG A 57 13.29 -7.55 17.70
C ARG A 57 12.12 -8.51 17.99
N GLY A 58 12.36 -9.82 17.86
CA GLY A 58 11.28 -10.81 17.94
C GLY A 58 10.37 -10.82 16.70
N TYR A 59 10.80 -10.23 15.62
CA TYR A 59 10.03 -10.17 14.36
C TYR A 59 10.37 -11.36 13.47
N SER A 60 9.37 -11.83 12.73
CA SER A 60 9.58 -12.83 11.68
C SER A 60 9.92 -12.12 10.36
N LEU A 61 11.01 -12.53 9.71
CA LEU A 61 11.35 -12.09 8.36
C LEU A 61 11.29 -13.28 7.42
N LYS A 62 10.41 -13.21 6.42
CA LYS A 62 10.24 -14.26 5.41
C LYS A 62 10.63 -13.68 4.05
N VAL A 63 11.45 -14.41 3.30
CA VAL A 63 11.88 -13.99 1.97
C VAL A 63 11.38 -15.01 0.96
N ILE A 64 10.73 -14.54 -0.11
CA ILE A 64 10.23 -15.38 -1.21
C ILE A 64 10.80 -14.78 -2.48
N SER A 65 11.73 -15.47 -3.13
CA SER A 65 12.34 -14.99 -4.38
C SER A 65 11.94 -15.88 -5.54
N GLY A 66 11.74 -15.27 -6.69
CA GLY A 66 11.42 -15.97 -7.93
C GLY A 66 10.63 -15.07 -8.89
N PRO A 67 10.68 -15.37 -10.18
CA PRO A 67 10.08 -14.49 -11.18
C PRO A 67 8.58 -14.32 -10.96
N ASP A 68 8.08 -13.14 -11.27
CA ASP A 68 6.66 -12.81 -11.23
C ASP A 68 6.26 -12.04 -12.49
N SER A 69 4.95 -11.90 -12.71
CA SER A 69 4.40 -11.19 -13.86
C SER A 69 4.14 -9.71 -13.55
N GLY A 70 4.56 -9.22 -12.37
CA GLY A 70 4.40 -7.85 -11.97
C GLY A 70 4.01 -7.70 -10.49
N ILE A 71 3.95 -6.45 -10.04
CA ILE A 71 3.82 -6.10 -8.63
C ILE A 71 2.63 -6.78 -7.93
N TYR A 72 1.50 -6.92 -8.61
CA TYR A 72 0.30 -7.53 -7.98
C TYR A 72 0.46 -9.04 -7.77
N GLU A 73 1.20 -9.72 -8.65
CA GLU A 73 1.54 -11.13 -8.41
C GLU A 73 2.47 -11.26 -7.21
N ALA A 74 3.49 -10.40 -7.12
CA ALA A 74 4.38 -10.38 -5.97
C ALA A 74 3.59 -10.14 -4.67
N MET A 75 2.69 -9.13 -4.67
CA MET A 75 1.83 -8.86 -3.51
C MET A 75 0.97 -10.08 -3.15
N ASN A 76 0.41 -10.76 -4.15
CA ASN A 76 -0.43 -11.95 -3.92
C ASN A 76 0.36 -13.11 -3.29
N ARG A 77 1.59 -13.34 -3.74
CA ARG A 77 2.49 -14.33 -3.12
C ARG A 77 2.75 -14.01 -1.66
N GLY A 78 2.93 -12.71 -1.36
CA GLY A 78 3.07 -12.24 0.01
C GLY A 78 1.81 -12.47 0.84
N ILE A 79 0.63 -12.15 0.29
CA ILE A 79 -0.65 -12.37 0.97
C ILE A 79 -0.87 -13.87 1.27
N GLU A 80 -0.53 -14.74 0.33
CA GLU A 80 -0.64 -16.20 0.51
C GLU A 80 0.27 -16.72 1.62
N ALA A 81 1.45 -16.11 1.75
CA ALA A 81 2.44 -16.51 2.75
C ALA A 81 2.19 -15.88 4.13
N ALA A 82 1.31 -14.88 4.21
CA ALA A 82 1.04 -14.15 5.44
C ALA A 82 0.31 -15.01 6.47
N THR A 83 0.75 -14.92 7.71
CA THR A 83 0.10 -15.63 8.83
C THR A 83 -0.50 -14.67 9.86
N GLY A 84 -0.37 -13.37 9.62
CA GLY A 84 -0.93 -12.34 10.51
C GLY A 84 -2.43 -12.20 10.37
N ASP A 85 -3.04 -11.68 11.43
CA ASP A 85 -4.47 -11.37 11.45
C ASP A 85 -4.78 -10.18 10.54
N ILE A 86 -3.82 -9.25 10.46
CA ILE A 86 -3.93 -8.01 9.69
C ILE A 86 -2.82 -8.01 8.65
N ILE A 87 -3.14 -7.62 7.43
CA ILE A 87 -2.20 -7.56 6.31
C ILE A 87 -2.16 -6.14 5.74
N GLY A 88 -0.96 -5.62 5.53
CA GLY A 88 -0.73 -4.36 4.82
C GLY A 88 0.43 -4.49 3.84
N ILE A 89 0.43 -3.61 2.83
CA ILE A 89 1.48 -3.58 1.79
C ILE A 89 2.32 -2.33 1.99
N LEU A 90 3.64 -2.48 2.00
CA LEU A 90 4.59 -1.37 2.04
C LEU A 90 5.62 -1.63 0.93
N ASN A 91 5.60 -0.85 -0.12
CA ASN A 91 6.52 -1.05 -1.25
C ASN A 91 7.98 -0.82 -0.80
N SER A 92 8.91 -1.40 -1.54
CA SER A 92 10.32 -1.44 -1.15
C SER A 92 10.98 -0.05 -1.05
N ASP A 93 10.52 0.90 -1.85
CA ASP A 93 11.03 2.29 -1.87
C ASP A 93 10.29 3.22 -0.88
N ASP A 94 9.23 2.74 -0.23
CA ASP A 94 8.44 3.51 0.73
C ASP A 94 8.87 3.20 2.17
N PHE A 95 8.38 4.00 3.12
CA PHE A 95 8.70 3.79 4.54
C PHE A 95 7.60 4.35 5.44
N PHE A 96 7.49 3.78 6.64
CA PHE A 96 6.57 4.29 7.66
C PHE A 96 7.02 5.70 8.10
N SER A 97 6.05 6.59 8.29
CA SER A 97 6.32 7.99 8.66
C SER A 97 6.81 8.16 10.09
N SER A 98 6.55 7.17 10.95
CA SER A 98 7.09 7.14 12.33
C SER A 98 7.25 5.70 12.80
N THR A 99 7.83 5.54 13.99
CA THR A 99 8.01 4.21 14.60
C THR A 99 6.72 3.67 15.24
N GLU A 100 5.64 4.45 15.30
CA GLU A 100 4.40 4.10 16.00
C GLU A 100 3.27 3.67 15.07
N GLU A 101 3.54 3.49 13.77
CA GLU A 101 2.45 3.29 12.80
C GLU A 101 1.75 1.93 13.00
N LEU A 102 2.53 0.87 13.20
CA LEU A 102 1.94 -0.46 13.44
C LEU A 102 1.28 -0.54 14.82
N SER A 103 1.78 0.21 15.81
CA SER A 103 1.12 0.33 17.12
C SER A 103 -0.25 1.01 16.97
N ALA A 104 -0.33 2.05 16.14
CA ALA A 104 -1.61 2.74 15.87
C ALA A 104 -2.61 1.81 15.16
N VAL A 105 -2.14 1.01 14.20
CA VAL A 105 -2.97 0.00 13.54
C VAL A 105 -3.52 -0.99 14.58
N ALA A 106 -2.63 -1.58 15.39
CA ALA A 106 -3.03 -2.57 16.40
C ALA A 106 -4.02 -1.98 17.42
N ALA A 107 -3.77 -0.74 17.88
CA ALA A 107 -4.65 -0.05 18.82
C ALA A 107 -6.04 0.19 18.23
N ALA A 108 -6.13 0.49 16.94
CA ALA A 108 -7.43 0.68 16.27
C ALA A 108 -8.27 -0.60 16.33
N TYR A 109 -7.66 -1.74 15.99
CA TYR A 109 -8.34 -3.03 16.03
C TYR A 109 -8.72 -3.46 17.45
N ALA A 110 -7.87 -3.13 18.44
CA ALA A 110 -8.17 -3.41 19.84
C ALA A 110 -9.38 -2.59 20.34
N ARG A 111 -9.45 -1.30 19.95
CA ARG A 111 -10.55 -0.41 20.38
C ARG A 111 -11.86 -0.70 19.66
N GLN A 112 -11.80 -1.12 18.41
CA GLN A 112 -12.99 -1.37 17.59
C GLN A 112 -12.85 -2.72 16.89
N PRO A 113 -13.12 -3.84 17.59
CA PRO A 113 -12.92 -5.18 17.02
C PRO A 113 -13.75 -5.48 15.77
N ALA A 114 -14.82 -4.71 15.53
CA ALA A 114 -15.69 -4.90 14.37
C ALA A 114 -15.11 -4.31 13.08
N ILE A 115 -14.05 -3.49 13.13
CA ILE A 115 -13.48 -2.94 11.89
C ILE A 115 -12.75 -4.03 11.10
N GLU A 116 -12.84 -3.91 9.79
CA GLU A 116 -12.23 -4.85 8.87
C GLU A 116 -10.99 -4.26 8.19
N ALA A 117 -10.89 -2.93 8.14
CA ALA A 117 -9.70 -2.27 7.61
C ALA A 117 -9.49 -0.91 8.25
N VAL A 118 -8.22 -0.49 8.29
CA VAL A 118 -7.84 0.89 8.61
C VAL A 118 -7.11 1.50 7.43
N TYR A 119 -7.12 2.84 7.33
CA TYR A 119 -6.32 3.57 6.35
C TYR A 119 -5.98 4.96 6.91
N ALA A 120 -5.00 5.61 6.31
CA ALA A 120 -4.46 6.88 6.80
C ALA A 120 -3.98 7.74 5.64
N ASP A 121 -3.43 8.91 5.94
CA ASP A 121 -2.83 9.78 4.93
C ASP A 121 -1.46 9.25 4.51
N VAL A 122 -1.01 9.66 3.31
CA VAL A 122 0.30 9.35 2.76
C VAL A 122 0.95 10.64 2.27
N ASP A 123 2.22 10.83 2.60
CA ASP A 123 3.02 11.94 2.09
C ASP A 123 3.97 11.46 0.99
N TYR A 124 4.27 12.34 0.05
CA TYR A 124 5.23 12.09 -1.03
C TYR A 124 6.43 12.99 -0.84
N VAL A 125 7.63 12.40 -1.02
CA VAL A 125 8.91 13.11 -0.94
C VAL A 125 9.74 12.79 -2.18
N ARG A 126 10.79 13.59 -2.43
CA ARG A 126 11.74 13.28 -3.50
C ARG A 126 12.86 12.40 -2.94
N PRO A 127 13.33 11.41 -3.72
CA PRO A 127 14.53 10.67 -3.33
C PRO A 127 15.69 11.62 -3.00
N GLY A 128 16.37 11.38 -1.87
CA GLY A 128 17.46 12.22 -1.39
C GLY A 128 17.02 13.50 -0.67
N HIS A 129 15.72 13.78 -0.63
CA HIS A 129 15.15 14.96 0.05
C HIS A 129 13.95 14.54 0.89
N GLU A 130 14.08 13.46 1.66
CA GLU A 130 12.97 12.82 2.38
C GLU A 130 12.36 13.70 3.47
N HIS A 131 13.07 14.73 3.90
CA HIS A 131 12.57 15.71 4.87
C HIS A 131 11.61 16.73 4.25
N ARG A 132 11.44 16.76 2.91
CA ARG A 132 10.63 17.76 2.21
C ARG A 132 9.44 17.13 1.50
N ILE A 133 8.25 17.32 2.09
CA ILE A 133 7.00 16.82 1.51
C ILE A 133 6.69 17.65 0.25
N VAL A 134 6.54 16.96 -0.89
CA VAL A 134 6.19 17.59 -2.16
C VAL A 134 4.70 17.47 -2.48
N ARG A 135 4.03 16.45 -1.93
CA ARG A 135 2.59 16.26 -2.11
C ARG A 135 2.04 15.49 -0.91
N ARG A 136 0.82 15.79 -0.52
CA ARG A 136 0.09 14.98 0.46
C ARG A 136 -1.09 14.30 -0.22
N TYR A 137 -1.32 13.04 0.11
CA TYR A 137 -2.50 12.31 -0.32
C TYR A 137 -3.40 12.12 0.91
N PRO A 138 -4.37 13.04 1.09
CA PRO A 138 -5.23 12.97 2.27
C PRO A 138 -6.29 11.89 2.09
N SER A 139 -6.59 11.20 3.18
CA SER A 139 -7.65 10.20 3.23
C SER A 139 -8.91 10.74 3.92
N LYS A 140 -8.82 11.93 4.50
CA LYS A 140 -9.92 12.57 5.24
C LYS A 140 -11.11 12.82 4.31
N GLY A 141 -12.29 12.42 4.78
CA GLY A 141 -13.52 12.63 4.02
C GLY A 141 -13.81 11.58 2.98
N PHE A 142 -12.92 10.61 2.78
CA PHE A 142 -13.20 9.52 1.83
C PHE A 142 -14.50 8.80 2.20
N ARG A 143 -15.29 8.53 1.18
CA ARG A 143 -16.52 7.72 1.25
C ARG A 143 -16.53 6.75 0.07
N PRO A 144 -17.00 5.50 0.25
CA PRO A 144 -16.94 4.51 -0.84
C PRO A 144 -17.58 4.96 -2.17
N TRP A 145 -18.62 5.81 -2.13
CA TRP A 145 -19.24 6.31 -3.38
C TRP A 145 -18.27 7.17 -4.21
N MET A 146 -17.24 7.75 -3.56
CA MET A 146 -16.24 8.58 -4.25
C MET A 146 -15.40 7.77 -5.23
N MET A 147 -15.43 6.43 -5.11
CA MET A 147 -14.79 5.55 -6.10
C MET A 147 -15.45 5.65 -7.46
N LEU A 148 -16.71 6.12 -7.55
CA LEU A 148 -17.33 6.45 -8.83
C LEU A 148 -16.64 7.62 -9.54
N LEU A 149 -15.82 8.39 -8.80
CA LEU A 149 -15.04 9.51 -9.32
C LEU A 149 -13.55 9.16 -9.40
N GLY A 150 -13.20 7.87 -9.36
CA GLY A 150 -11.80 7.43 -9.39
C GLY A 150 -11.02 7.63 -8.10
N MET A 151 -11.67 8.08 -7.02
CA MET A 151 -10.99 8.37 -5.76
C MET A 151 -10.97 7.13 -4.86
N GLN A 152 -9.86 6.93 -4.16
CA GLN A 152 -9.68 5.78 -3.26
C GLN A 152 -8.83 6.19 -2.06
N PRO A 153 -8.81 5.42 -0.97
CA PRO A 153 -7.83 5.68 0.09
C PRO A 153 -6.42 5.33 -0.38
N PRO A 154 -5.38 5.97 0.20
CA PRO A 154 -4.01 5.66 -0.22
C PRO A 154 -3.67 4.19 0.08
N HIS A 155 -3.32 3.44 -0.95
CA HIS A 155 -3.08 1.99 -0.86
C HIS A 155 -2.00 1.61 0.18
N PRO A 156 -0.84 2.28 0.27
CA PRO A 156 0.19 1.84 1.22
C PRO A 156 -0.19 2.02 2.69
N SER A 157 -1.23 2.81 2.98
CA SER A 157 -1.72 2.99 4.35
C SER A 157 -2.91 2.08 4.68
N PHE A 158 -3.31 1.21 3.74
CA PHE A 158 -4.48 0.33 3.93
C PHE A 158 -4.05 -0.98 4.56
N TYR A 159 -4.52 -1.23 5.77
CA TYR A 159 -4.25 -2.46 6.54
C TYR A 159 -5.59 -3.10 6.85
N CYS A 160 -5.80 -4.33 6.37
CA CYS A 160 -7.09 -5.01 6.54
C CYS A 160 -6.93 -6.39 7.15
N ARG A 161 -8.02 -6.91 7.69
CA ARG A 161 -8.05 -8.30 8.18
C ARG A 161 -7.79 -9.26 7.02
N ARG A 162 -7.12 -10.37 7.31
CA ARG A 162 -6.84 -11.42 6.31
C ARG A 162 -8.13 -11.90 5.66
N GLU A 163 -9.22 -12.01 6.44
CA GLU A 163 -10.52 -12.43 5.96
C GLU A 163 -11.07 -11.55 4.83
N VAL A 164 -10.61 -10.30 4.73
CA VAL A 164 -11.02 -9.42 3.61
C VAL A 164 -10.49 -9.99 2.29
N TYR A 165 -9.23 -10.44 2.27
CA TYR A 165 -8.68 -11.10 1.08
C TYR A 165 -9.36 -12.43 0.80
N GLU A 166 -9.73 -13.18 1.83
CA GLU A 166 -10.43 -14.46 1.67
C GLU A 166 -11.83 -14.27 1.06
N ARG A 167 -12.56 -13.22 1.50
CA ARG A 167 -13.93 -12.94 1.03
C ARG A 167 -13.98 -12.28 -0.33
N PHE A 168 -13.06 -11.36 -0.60
CA PHE A 168 -13.14 -10.52 -1.81
C PHE A 168 -12.08 -10.88 -2.85
N GLY A 169 -11.21 -11.85 -2.54
CA GLY A 169 -10.09 -12.23 -3.41
C GLY A 169 -8.91 -11.28 -3.30
N LYS A 170 -7.77 -11.74 -3.75
CA LYS A 170 -6.52 -10.99 -3.78
C LYS A 170 -6.51 -10.00 -4.95
N TYR A 171 -5.38 -9.37 -5.23
CA TYR A 171 -5.24 -8.47 -6.38
C TYR A 171 -5.36 -9.25 -7.68
N ASP A 172 -5.96 -8.64 -8.70
CA ASP A 172 -6.00 -9.24 -10.04
C ASP A 172 -4.68 -8.89 -10.75
N SER A 173 -3.83 -9.89 -10.95
CA SER A 173 -2.49 -9.70 -11.51
C SER A 173 -2.50 -9.30 -12.99
N ARG A 174 -3.65 -9.27 -13.64
CA ARG A 174 -3.77 -8.75 -15.01
C ARG A 174 -3.64 -7.22 -15.06
N TYR A 175 -3.90 -6.54 -13.94
CA TYR A 175 -3.65 -5.09 -13.83
C TYR A 175 -2.16 -4.83 -13.65
N ARG A 176 -1.71 -3.71 -14.16
CA ARG A 176 -0.32 -3.27 -13.97
C ARG A 176 -0.21 -2.07 -13.02
N ILE A 177 -1.25 -1.24 -12.96
CA ILE A 177 -1.23 0.02 -12.21
C ILE A 177 -2.41 0.14 -11.23
N ALA A 178 -3.64 -0.24 -11.65
CA ALA A 178 -4.85 0.03 -10.88
C ALA A 178 -5.47 -1.24 -10.25
N GLY A 179 -4.66 -2.26 -9.94
CA GLY A 179 -5.16 -3.45 -9.26
C GLY A 179 -5.62 -3.19 -7.83
N ASP A 180 -5.03 -2.18 -7.18
CA ASP A 180 -5.49 -1.71 -5.86
C ASP A 180 -6.88 -1.09 -5.96
N PHE A 181 -7.16 -0.31 -7.02
CA PHE A 181 -8.48 0.27 -7.26
C PHE A 181 -9.53 -0.84 -7.45
N ASP A 182 -9.21 -1.87 -8.24
CA ASP A 182 -10.10 -3.01 -8.43
C ASP A 182 -10.40 -3.70 -7.09
N PHE A 183 -9.36 -3.94 -6.28
CA PHE A 183 -9.53 -4.56 -4.95
C PHE A 183 -10.42 -3.70 -4.05
N PHE A 184 -10.20 -2.39 -4.04
CA PHE A 184 -11.01 -1.47 -3.23
C PHE A 184 -12.46 -1.41 -3.73
N VAL A 185 -12.69 -1.49 -5.05
CA VAL A 185 -14.06 -1.58 -5.58
C VAL A 185 -14.75 -2.82 -5.00
N ARG A 186 -14.05 -3.97 -4.98
CA ARG A 186 -14.65 -5.20 -4.45
C ARG A 186 -14.95 -5.10 -2.95
N CYS A 187 -13.99 -4.65 -2.14
CA CYS A 187 -14.18 -4.67 -0.69
C CYS A 187 -14.84 -3.41 -0.12
N LEU A 188 -14.50 -2.21 -0.62
CA LEU A 188 -15.03 -0.95 -0.04
C LEU A 188 -16.34 -0.52 -0.68
N TYR A 189 -16.40 -0.50 -2.03
CA TYR A 189 -17.58 0.02 -2.74
C TYR A 189 -18.71 -0.99 -2.72
N LYS A 190 -18.44 -2.24 -3.13
CA LYS A 190 -19.45 -3.30 -3.19
C LYS A 190 -19.62 -4.00 -1.86
N GLY A 191 -18.52 -4.39 -1.23
CA GLY A 191 -18.52 -5.15 0.01
C GLY A 191 -18.86 -4.33 1.25
N ARG A 192 -18.67 -3.02 1.18
CA ARG A 192 -18.97 -2.06 2.27
C ARG A 192 -18.38 -2.50 3.61
N ILE A 193 -17.15 -3.01 3.57
CA ILE A 193 -16.47 -3.44 4.80
C ILE A 193 -16.36 -2.27 5.80
N ALA A 194 -16.38 -2.59 7.09
CA ALA A 194 -16.27 -1.59 8.14
C ALA A 194 -14.85 -1.05 8.20
N THR A 195 -14.68 0.25 7.97
CA THR A 195 -13.34 0.87 7.95
C THR A 195 -13.21 1.98 8.98
N LEU A 196 -11.97 2.21 9.45
CA LEU A 196 -11.64 3.32 10.34
C LEU A 196 -10.47 4.10 9.74
N ARG A 197 -10.64 5.41 9.59
CA ARG A 197 -9.53 6.29 9.22
C ARG A 197 -8.71 6.63 10.46
N LEU A 198 -7.39 6.46 10.36
CA LEU A 198 -6.46 6.93 11.39
C LEU A 198 -6.07 8.38 11.05
N ASP A 199 -6.18 9.28 12.01
CA ASP A 199 -5.91 10.71 11.77
C ASP A 199 -4.40 11.00 11.88
N ARG A 200 -3.65 10.49 10.90
CA ARG A 200 -2.19 10.61 10.85
C ARG A 200 -1.68 10.34 9.45
N THR A 201 -0.43 10.74 9.16
CA THR A 201 0.30 10.28 7.98
C THR A 201 1.01 8.97 8.36
N MET A 202 0.68 7.89 7.68
CA MET A 202 1.19 6.56 8.03
C MET A 202 2.41 6.16 7.21
N VAL A 203 2.43 6.54 5.93
CA VAL A 203 3.49 6.13 5.00
C VAL A 203 4.01 7.35 4.26
N THR A 204 5.31 7.36 4.04
CA THR A 204 5.98 8.32 3.17
C THR A 204 6.45 7.59 1.92
N MET A 205 5.96 8.01 0.76
CA MET A 205 6.28 7.45 -0.55
C MET A 205 7.33 8.32 -1.26
N ARG A 206 8.22 7.67 -1.98
CA ARG A 206 9.14 8.41 -2.87
C ARG A 206 8.48 8.63 -4.23
N THR A 207 8.63 9.83 -4.78
CA THR A 207 8.15 10.14 -6.14
C THR A 207 9.03 9.41 -7.17
N GLY A 208 8.43 9.11 -8.34
CA GLY A 208 9.15 8.42 -9.42
C GLY A 208 8.95 6.91 -9.45
N GLY A 209 8.01 6.41 -8.66
CA GLY A 209 7.62 4.99 -8.74
C GLY A 209 6.89 4.67 -10.04
N THR A 210 6.59 3.40 -10.24
CA THR A 210 6.05 2.84 -11.50
C THR A 210 4.84 3.61 -12.04
N SER A 211 3.94 4.05 -11.17
CA SER A 211 2.71 4.75 -11.57
C SER A 211 2.93 6.19 -12.02
N ASP A 212 4.05 6.81 -11.61
CA ASP A 212 4.34 8.23 -11.86
C ASP A 212 5.38 8.44 -12.97
N ARG A 213 5.96 7.37 -13.54
CA ARG A 213 7.15 7.48 -14.41
C ARG A 213 6.89 8.05 -15.79
N SER A 214 5.66 7.94 -16.33
CA SER A 214 5.44 8.35 -17.72
C SER A 214 3.98 8.69 -18.00
N ILE A 215 3.76 9.43 -19.09
CA ILE A 215 2.40 9.69 -19.62
C ILE A 215 1.70 8.36 -19.95
N LEU A 216 2.46 7.39 -20.47
CA LEU A 216 1.90 6.07 -20.80
C LEU A 216 1.39 5.35 -19.55
N SER A 217 2.10 5.45 -18.42
CA SER A 217 1.64 4.87 -17.16
C SER A 217 0.31 5.50 -16.71
N HIS A 218 0.19 6.81 -16.87
CA HIS A 218 -1.06 7.51 -16.52
C HIS A 218 -2.21 7.07 -17.43
N LEU A 219 -2.00 6.96 -18.74
CA LEU A 219 -3.02 6.49 -19.67
C LEU A 219 -3.41 5.04 -19.39
N GLN A 220 -2.44 4.20 -19.06
CA GLN A 220 -2.72 2.82 -18.67
C GLN A 220 -3.55 2.76 -17.38
N GLY A 221 -3.21 3.56 -16.38
CA GLY A 221 -4.00 3.62 -15.14
C GLY A 221 -5.45 4.04 -15.41
N LEU A 222 -5.65 5.07 -16.24
CA LEU A 222 -7.01 5.50 -16.63
C LEU A 222 -7.77 4.39 -17.34
N TRP A 223 -7.11 3.70 -18.29
CA TRP A 223 -7.73 2.58 -18.99
C TRP A 223 -8.11 1.45 -18.02
N GLU A 224 -7.22 1.13 -17.08
CA GLU A 224 -7.49 0.09 -16.08
C GLU A 224 -8.64 0.47 -15.14
N HIS A 225 -8.78 1.77 -14.79
CA HIS A 225 -9.96 2.25 -14.07
C HIS A 225 -11.23 1.98 -14.89
N GLN A 226 -11.23 2.32 -16.20
CA GLN A 226 -12.38 2.08 -17.06
C GLN A 226 -12.73 0.58 -17.14
N LEU A 227 -11.70 -0.28 -17.25
CA LEU A 227 -11.91 -1.73 -17.21
C LEU A 227 -12.58 -2.16 -15.91
N THR A 228 -12.14 -1.60 -14.77
CA THR A 228 -12.73 -1.90 -13.46
C THR A 228 -14.21 -1.47 -13.43
N TYR A 229 -14.51 -0.25 -13.88
CA TYR A 229 -15.89 0.24 -13.91
C TYR A 229 -16.77 -0.68 -14.75
N MET A 230 -16.33 -1.04 -15.96
CA MET A 230 -17.09 -1.94 -16.84
C MET A 230 -17.28 -3.32 -16.20
N ARG A 231 -16.21 -3.92 -15.70
CA ARG A 231 -16.23 -5.26 -15.10
C ARG A 231 -17.20 -5.32 -13.91
N HIS A 232 -17.19 -4.27 -13.11
CA HIS A 232 -18.02 -4.22 -11.91
C HIS A 232 -19.39 -3.57 -12.14
N ARG A 233 -19.73 -3.20 -13.39
CA ARG A 233 -21.02 -2.57 -13.79
C ARG A 233 -21.29 -1.32 -12.95
N MET A 234 -20.26 -0.49 -12.76
CA MET A 234 -20.40 0.74 -11.98
C MET A 234 -20.98 1.87 -12.85
N PRO A 235 -21.92 2.66 -12.33
CA PRO A 235 -22.50 3.78 -13.10
C PRO A 235 -21.55 4.98 -13.12
N THR A 236 -20.64 4.99 -14.08
CA THR A 236 -19.62 6.04 -14.20
C THR A 236 -19.34 6.34 -15.68
N CYS A 237 -18.57 7.38 -15.93
CA CYS A 237 -18.18 7.79 -17.26
C CYS A 237 -16.72 8.31 -17.24
N ILE A 238 -16.15 8.47 -18.41
CA ILE A 238 -14.75 8.92 -18.58
C ILE A 238 -14.47 10.25 -17.85
N LEU A 239 -15.48 11.13 -17.77
CA LEU A 239 -15.34 12.40 -17.06
C LEU A 239 -15.01 12.25 -15.56
N ALA A 240 -15.40 11.10 -14.96
CA ALA A 240 -15.11 10.86 -13.54
C ALA A 240 -13.61 10.82 -13.27
N ASP A 241 -12.82 10.23 -14.17
CA ASP A 241 -11.36 10.16 -14.00
C ASP A 241 -10.69 11.53 -14.13
N SER A 242 -11.33 12.49 -14.85
CA SER A 242 -10.82 13.85 -14.93
C SER A 242 -10.87 14.54 -13.56
N ILE A 243 -11.85 14.21 -12.74
CA ILE A 243 -11.98 14.74 -11.38
C ILE A 243 -10.80 14.26 -10.51
N GLN A 244 -10.43 12.99 -10.65
CA GLN A 244 -9.26 12.45 -9.95
C GLN A 244 -7.98 13.18 -10.33
N LEU A 245 -7.80 13.46 -11.63
CA LEU A 245 -6.62 14.18 -12.11
C LEU A 245 -6.58 15.61 -11.53
N ILE A 246 -7.71 16.30 -11.54
CA ILE A 246 -7.81 17.65 -10.95
C ILE A 246 -7.48 17.59 -9.45
N HIS A 247 -8.04 16.61 -8.74
CA HIS A 247 -7.77 16.41 -7.31
C HIS A 247 -6.27 16.20 -7.04
N LYS A 248 -5.61 15.36 -7.85
CA LYS A 248 -4.16 15.14 -7.73
C LYS A 248 -3.38 16.44 -7.91
N ILE A 249 -3.76 17.26 -8.92
CA ILE A 249 -3.09 18.54 -9.21
C ILE A 249 -3.28 19.53 -8.05
N MET A 250 -4.49 19.62 -7.49
CA MET A 250 -4.79 20.55 -6.39
C MET A 250 -3.99 20.25 -5.13
N HIS A 251 -3.59 18.99 -4.93
CA HIS A 251 -2.81 18.59 -3.77
C HIS A 251 -1.29 18.59 -4.00
N LEU A 252 -0.84 19.04 -5.18
CA LEU A 252 0.57 19.36 -5.39
C LEU A 252 0.90 20.64 -4.63
N LYS A 253 1.89 20.60 -3.74
CA LYS A 253 2.38 21.82 -3.11
C LYS A 253 3.09 22.65 -4.20
N PRO A 254 2.78 23.95 -4.29
CA PRO A 254 3.48 24.78 -5.27
C PRO A 254 4.98 24.73 -5.00
N PHE A 255 5.75 24.67 -6.07
CA PHE A 255 7.21 24.74 -6.01
C PHE A 255 7.61 25.98 -5.20
N ALA A 256 8.15 25.79 -4.02
CA ALA A 256 8.91 26.87 -3.41
C ALA A 256 10.18 27.02 -4.28
N ARG A 257 10.27 28.13 -5.00
CA ARG A 257 11.51 28.47 -5.69
C ARG A 257 12.62 28.57 -4.67
N PRO A 258 13.85 28.17 -5.02
CA PRO A 258 14.98 28.21 -4.09
C PRO A 258 15.28 29.64 -3.61
#